data_6e7ae53d22e45cfa8ed57ea7702991ce
#
_entry.id   6e7ae53d22e45cfa8ed57ea7702991ce
#
_cell.length_a   1.000
_cell.length_b   1.000
_cell.length_c   1.000
_cell.angle_alpha   90.00
_cell.angle_beta   90.00
_cell.angle_gamma   90.00
#
_symmetry.space_group_name_H-M   'P 1'
#
loop_
_entity.id
_entity.type
_entity.pdbx_description
1 polymer ?
#
loop_
_entity_poly.entity_id
_entity_poly.type
_entity_poly.pdbx_seq_one_letter_code
_entity_poly.pdbx_strand_id
1 'polypeptide(L)'
;MRNFAFLLAPVMVVAGFAVAEATEKVAEPAAPRPIKLAVFPFELEDFSAAAAYIPPDDIDREQLRLSTEEARRLISESGRYQLVDVGAVNDEAAKAGKLHDCQGCEAKIAAGVHADQSMIGIVTRISRTDYAVTYKIHDVRSGELIDVEQTDLRAGANSAWSRGARWLVQRRLLEKAN
;
A
#
# COMPACT_ATOMS: atom_id res chain seq x y z
N MET A 1 16.11 52.37 -89.54
CA MET A 1 14.83 52.42 -88.84
C MET A 1 14.81 51.29 -87.82
N ARG A 2 14.96 51.65 -86.56
CA ARG A 2 15.31 50.66 -85.51
C ARG A 2 14.09 50.41 -84.64
N ASN A 3 13.56 49.16 -84.65
CA ASN A 3 12.49 48.73 -83.76
C ASN A 3 13.07 48.28 -82.45
N PHE A 4 12.71 48.95 -81.35
CA PHE A 4 12.95 48.52 -79.99
C PHE A 4 11.81 47.68 -79.49
N ALA A 5 12.06 46.42 -79.20
CA ALA A 5 11.11 45.55 -78.55
C ALA A 5 11.31 45.61 -77.05
N PHE A 6 10.31 46.04 -76.30
CA PHE A 6 10.27 45.99 -74.85
C PHE A 6 9.84 44.59 -74.38
N LEU A 7 10.73 43.92 -73.67
CA LEU A 7 10.45 42.65 -72.98
C LEU A 7 9.96 42.96 -71.59
N LEU A 8 8.69 42.69 -71.29
CA LEU A 8 8.15 42.71 -69.95
C LEU A 8 8.44 41.33 -69.30
N ALA A 9 9.17 41.32 -68.20
CA ALA A 9 9.37 40.15 -67.35
C ALA A 9 8.27 40.10 -66.28
N PRO A 10 7.63 38.93 -66.03
CA PRO A 10 6.68 38.81 -64.94
C PRO A 10 7.42 38.60 -63.59
N VAL A 11 7.06 39.43 -62.59
CA VAL A 11 7.48 39.27 -61.22
C VAL A 11 6.62 38.17 -60.58
N MET A 12 7.26 37.03 -60.27
CA MET A 12 6.65 35.98 -59.43
C MET A 12 6.73 36.39 -57.99
N VAL A 13 5.59 36.67 -57.35
CA VAL A 13 5.45 36.80 -55.91
C VAL A 13 5.31 35.42 -55.32
N VAL A 14 6.35 34.91 -54.62
CA VAL A 14 6.29 33.69 -53.85
C VAL A 14 5.72 34.05 -52.47
N ALA A 15 4.48 33.71 -52.23
CA ALA A 15 3.86 33.78 -50.90
C ALA A 15 4.41 32.64 -50.04
N GLY A 16 5.32 32.98 -49.10
CA GLY A 16 5.82 32.06 -48.09
C GLY A 16 4.71 31.73 -47.06
N PHE A 17 4.19 30.51 -47.07
CA PHE A 17 3.39 30.00 -45.97
C PHE A 17 4.31 29.65 -44.82
N ALA A 18 4.28 30.44 -43.72
CA ALA A 18 4.88 30.07 -42.46
C ALA A 18 4.03 28.99 -41.80
N VAL A 19 4.50 27.74 -41.83
CA VAL A 19 3.94 26.64 -41.04
C VAL A 19 4.38 26.84 -39.60
N ALA A 20 3.47 27.27 -38.74
CA ALA A 20 3.70 27.29 -37.31
C ALA A 20 3.65 25.83 -36.82
N GLU A 21 4.82 25.25 -36.54
CA GLU A 21 4.92 23.99 -35.82
C GLU A 21 4.45 24.24 -34.38
N ALA A 22 3.21 23.82 -34.09
CA ALA A 22 2.74 23.72 -32.73
C ALA A 22 3.50 22.56 -32.06
N THR A 23 4.50 22.85 -31.26
CA THR A 23 5.17 21.87 -30.39
C THR A 23 4.16 21.43 -29.35
N GLU A 24 3.48 20.32 -29.61
CA GLU A 24 2.62 19.65 -28.63
C GLU A 24 3.52 19.20 -27.48
N LYS A 25 3.44 19.92 -26.35
CA LYS A 25 4.16 19.60 -25.11
C LYS A 25 3.58 18.27 -24.63
N VAL A 26 4.28 17.17 -24.95
CA VAL A 26 3.98 15.84 -24.39
C VAL A 26 4.01 16.01 -22.87
N ALA A 27 2.84 15.90 -22.25
CA ALA A 27 2.72 15.95 -20.80
C ALA A 27 3.54 14.79 -20.24
N GLU A 28 4.59 15.12 -19.50
CA GLU A 28 5.40 14.16 -18.74
C GLU A 28 4.44 13.36 -17.85
N PRO A 29 4.48 12.01 -17.87
CA PRO A 29 3.56 11.22 -17.06
C PRO A 29 3.77 11.59 -15.59
N ALA A 30 2.71 12.09 -14.96
CA ALA A 30 2.72 12.44 -13.55
C ALA A 30 3.22 11.24 -12.75
N ALA A 31 4.19 11.45 -11.86
CA ALA A 31 4.68 10.39 -10.97
C ALA A 31 3.50 9.72 -10.27
N PRO A 32 3.46 8.38 -10.18
CA PRO A 32 2.35 7.67 -9.57
C PRO A 32 2.17 8.17 -8.13
N ARG A 33 0.95 8.57 -7.80
CA ARG A 33 0.63 9.02 -6.44
C ARG A 33 0.84 7.86 -5.44
N PRO A 34 1.32 8.13 -4.22
CA PRO A 34 1.42 7.10 -3.19
C PRO A 34 0.06 6.46 -2.92
N ILE A 35 0.03 5.16 -2.72
CA ILE A 35 -1.17 4.41 -2.37
C ILE A 35 -1.54 4.73 -0.92
N LYS A 36 -2.76 5.17 -0.66
CA LYS A 36 -3.26 5.40 0.68
C LYS A 36 -3.56 4.07 1.36
N LEU A 37 -2.77 3.73 2.39
CA LEU A 37 -2.88 2.47 3.09
C LEU A 37 -3.32 2.67 4.54
N ALA A 38 -4.45 2.07 4.91
CA ALA A 38 -4.92 1.96 6.28
C ALA A 38 -4.31 0.70 6.93
N VAL A 39 -3.38 0.87 7.87
CA VAL A 39 -2.77 -0.25 8.60
C VAL A 39 -3.44 -0.37 9.96
N PHE A 40 -4.25 -1.41 10.15
CA PHE A 40 -4.89 -1.73 11.41
C PHE A 40 -3.90 -2.34 12.41
N PRO A 41 -4.18 -2.28 13.72
CA PRO A 41 -3.36 -2.97 14.71
C PRO A 41 -3.23 -4.46 14.40
N PHE A 42 -2.05 -5.02 14.66
CA PHE A 42 -1.85 -6.47 14.58
C PHE A 42 -2.69 -7.18 15.62
N GLU A 43 -3.21 -8.35 15.26
CA GLU A 43 -4.07 -9.17 16.11
C GLU A 43 -3.41 -10.51 16.42
N LEU A 44 -3.77 -11.10 17.58
CA LEU A 44 -3.35 -12.44 17.97
C LEU A 44 -4.45 -13.44 17.62
N GLU A 45 -4.10 -14.43 16.82
CA GLU A 45 -4.87 -15.65 16.59
C GLU A 45 -4.19 -16.79 17.33
N ASP A 46 -4.83 -17.34 18.35
CA ASP A 46 -4.21 -18.34 19.26
C ASP A 46 -4.86 -19.71 19.08
N PHE A 47 -4.11 -20.64 18.51
CA PHE A 47 -4.48 -22.06 18.39
C PHE A 47 -3.76 -22.95 19.40
N SER A 48 -3.03 -22.40 20.34
CA SER A 48 -2.37 -23.20 21.36
C SER A 48 -3.38 -23.90 22.27
N ALA A 49 -2.98 -24.99 22.87
CA ALA A 49 -3.84 -25.71 23.82
C ALA A 49 -4.26 -24.85 25.02
N ALA A 50 -3.57 -23.76 25.30
CA ALA A 50 -3.87 -22.83 26.39
C ALA A 50 -4.89 -21.76 26.01
N ALA A 51 -5.16 -21.53 24.73
CA ALA A 51 -6.00 -20.44 24.22
C ALA A 51 -7.40 -20.36 24.85
N ALA A 52 -7.98 -21.52 25.17
CA ALA A 52 -9.32 -21.58 25.80
C ALA A 52 -9.33 -21.13 27.28
N TYR A 53 -8.17 -21.07 27.93
CA TYR A 53 -8.05 -20.86 29.37
C TYR A 53 -7.20 -19.65 29.76
N ILE A 54 -6.31 -19.23 28.88
CA ILE A 54 -5.33 -18.16 29.14
C ILE A 54 -5.52 -17.08 28.07
N PRO A 55 -6.14 -15.95 28.42
CA PRO A 55 -6.26 -14.82 27.49
C PRO A 55 -4.88 -14.20 27.22
N PRO A 56 -4.74 -13.41 26.12
CA PRO A 56 -3.53 -12.65 25.83
C PRO A 56 -3.11 -11.77 27.02
N ASP A 57 -1.86 -11.84 27.40
CA ASP A 57 -1.29 -11.09 28.51
C ASP A 57 -0.75 -9.70 28.06
N ASP A 58 -0.15 -8.95 29.00
CA ASP A 58 0.42 -7.63 28.70
C ASP A 58 1.61 -7.72 27.76
N ILE A 59 2.37 -8.81 27.81
CA ILE A 59 3.51 -9.05 26.92
C ILE A 59 3.01 -9.27 25.50
N ASP A 60 1.98 -10.07 25.33
CA ASP A 60 1.35 -10.30 24.02
C ASP A 60 0.85 -8.96 23.42
N ARG A 61 0.14 -8.17 24.21
CA ARG A 61 -0.37 -6.85 23.78
C ARG A 61 0.75 -5.92 23.34
N GLU A 62 1.83 -5.87 24.12
CA GLU A 62 3.00 -5.06 23.77
C GLU A 62 3.69 -5.55 22.49
N GLN A 63 3.83 -6.86 22.30
CA GLN A 63 4.41 -7.42 21.08
C GLN A 63 3.55 -7.13 19.83
N LEU A 64 2.22 -7.16 19.94
CA LEU A 64 1.32 -6.74 18.86
C LEU A 64 1.48 -5.26 18.52
N ARG A 65 1.55 -4.40 19.55
CA ARG A 65 1.77 -2.96 19.39
C ARG A 65 3.09 -2.69 18.66
N LEU A 66 4.20 -3.31 19.12
CA LEU A 66 5.52 -3.17 18.49
C LEU A 66 5.54 -3.68 17.05
N SER A 67 4.81 -4.76 16.76
CA SER A 67 4.69 -5.28 15.38
C SER A 67 3.95 -4.31 14.47
N THR A 68 2.88 -3.69 14.98
CA THR A 68 2.11 -2.67 14.26
C THR A 68 2.95 -1.44 13.97
N GLU A 69 3.66 -0.93 14.97
CA GLU A 69 4.51 0.25 14.84
C GLU A 69 5.66 0.04 13.86
N GLU A 70 6.30 -1.13 13.93
CA GLU A 70 7.39 -1.47 13.03
C GLU A 70 6.90 -1.58 11.57
N ALA A 71 5.75 -2.21 11.34
CA ALA A 71 5.15 -2.28 10.02
C ALA A 71 4.82 -0.87 9.47
N ARG A 72 4.16 -0.03 10.28
CA ARG A 72 3.82 1.35 9.89
C ARG A 72 5.06 2.19 9.59
N ARG A 73 6.10 2.09 10.42
CA ARG A 73 7.36 2.80 10.22
C ARG A 73 7.98 2.48 8.87
N LEU A 74 8.15 1.19 8.56
CA LEU A 74 8.76 0.74 7.30
C LEU A 74 7.94 1.12 6.08
N ILE A 75 6.62 0.99 6.15
CA ILE A 75 5.70 1.36 5.09
C ILE A 75 5.78 2.87 4.81
N SER A 76 5.79 3.70 5.86
CA SER A 76 5.89 5.16 5.71
C SER A 76 7.23 5.62 5.12
N GLU A 77 8.33 4.95 5.51
CA GLU A 77 9.68 5.26 5.02
C GLU A 77 9.89 4.83 3.56
N SER A 78 9.07 3.93 3.03
CA SER A 78 9.21 3.41 1.66
C SER A 78 8.91 4.44 0.56
N GLY A 79 8.17 5.50 0.86
CA GLY A 79 7.67 6.48 -0.12
C GLY A 79 6.61 5.93 -1.10
N ARG A 80 6.37 4.63 -1.10
CA ARG A 80 5.39 3.96 -1.97
C ARG A 80 3.96 4.12 -1.45
N TYR A 81 3.81 4.14 -0.13
CA TYR A 81 2.53 4.24 0.54
C TYR A 81 2.43 5.53 1.33
N GLN A 82 1.22 6.06 1.38
CA GLN A 82 0.81 7.10 2.32
C GLN A 82 -0.05 6.46 3.39
N LEU A 83 0.46 6.39 4.63
CA LEU A 83 -0.34 5.87 5.74
C LEU A 83 -1.52 6.80 6.04
N VAL A 84 -2.68 6.18 6.24
CA VAL A 84 -3.90 6.86 6.69
C VAL A 84 -4.10 6.58 8.16
N ASP A 85 -4.49 7.60 8.92
CA ASP A 85 -4.81 7.43 10.34
C ASP A 85 -6.14 6.66 10.48
N VAL A 86 -6.07 5.50 11.12
CA VAL A 86 -7.23 4.65 11.42
C VAL A 86 -7.91 5.02 12.74
N GLY A 87 -7.40 6.00 13.48
CA GLY A 87 -7.96 6.46 14.75
C GLY A 87 -9.42 6.87 14.64
N ALA A 88 -9.81 7.51 13.54
CA ALA A 88 -11.17 7.95 13.28
C ALA A 88 -12.20 6.80 13.11
N VAL A 89 -11.74 5.58 12.83
CA VAL A 89 -12.58 4.38 12.62
C VAL A 89 -12.34 3.29 13.67
N ASN A 90 -11.68 3.63 14.78
CA ASN A 90 -11.42 2.66 15.85
C ASN A 90 -12.71 2.08 16.45
N ASP A 91 -13.78 2.88 16.58
CA ASP A 91 -15.04 2.42 17.13
C ASP A 91 -15.73 1.39 16.20
N GLU A 92 -15.67 1.59 14.89
CA GLU A 92 -16.16 0.63 13.91
C GLU A 92 -15.32 -0.65 13.92
N ALA A 93 -14.01 -0.54 14.01
CA ALA A 93 -13.10 -1.69 14.12
C ALA A 93 -13.38 -2.48 15.40
N ALA A 94 -13.56 -1.79 16.54
CA ALA A 94 -13.89 -2.44 17.80
C ALA A 94 -15.25 -3.16 17.77
N LYS A 95 -16.26 -2.59 17.10
CA LYS A 95 -17.57 -3.24 16.91
C LYS A 95 -17.52 -4.47 16.01
N ALA A 96 -16.64 -4.47 15.02
CA ALA A 96 -16.43 -5.61 14.14
C ALA A 96 -15.76 -6.80 14.87
N GLY A 97 -15.14 -6.55 16.02
CA GLY A 97 -14.41 -7.56 16.78
C GLY A 97 -13.05 -7.85 16.18
N LYS A 98 -12.71 -9.14 16.03
CA LYS A 98 -11.44 -9.51 15.41
C LYS A 98 -11.50 -9.34 13.89
N LEU A 99 -10.70 -8.42 13.36
CA LEU A 99 -10.71 -8.10 11.93
C LEU A 99 -10.20 -9.27 11.07
N HIS A 100 -9.34 -10.12 11.60
CA HIS A 100 -8.86 -11.29 10.86
C HIS A 100 -9.93 -12.35 10.60
N ASP A 101 -11.01 -12.37 11.41
CA ASP A 101 -12.12 -13.33 11.29
C ASP A 101 -13.18 -12.90 10.25
N CYS A 102 -13.21 -11.63 9.86
CA CYS A 102 -14.32 -11.07 9.10
C CYS A 102 -14.14 -11.02 7.57
N GLN A 103 -13.11 -11.63 7.03
CA GLN A 103 -12.88 -11.79 5.59
C GLN A 103 -12.99 -10.47 4.79
N GLY A 104 -12.28 -9.42 5.21
CA GLY A 104 -12.21 -8.14 4.49
C GLY A 104 -13.16 -7.05 5.02
N CYS A 105 -13.73 -7.17 6.24
CA CYS A 105 -14.49 -6.07 6.83
C CYS A 105 -13.61 -4.85 7.09
N GLU A 106 -12.32 -5.03 7.33
CA GLU A 106 -11.37 -3.92 7.49
C GLU A 106 -11.30 -3.03 6.25
N ALA A 107 -11.52 -3.58 5.04
CA ALA A 107 -11.59 -2.77 3.82
C ALA A 107 -12.80 -1.83 3.85
N LYS A 108 -13.96 -2.31 4.32
CA LYS A 108 -15.17 -1.48 4.48
C LYS A 108 -14.97 -0.40 5.52
N ILE A 109 -14.29 -0.71 6.63
CA ILE A 109 -13.96 0.24 7.70
C ILE A 109 -12.96 1.28 7.18
N ALA A 110 -11.94 0.86 6.44
CA ALA A 110 -10.92 1.74 5.85
C ALA A 110 -11.50 2.73 4.82
N ALA A 111 -12.64 2.42 4.20
CA ALA A 111 -13.35 3.36 3.35
C ALA A 111 -13.75 4.65 4.10
N GLY A 112 -14.05 4.56 5.39
CA GLY A 112 -14.38 5.70 6.24
C GLY A 112 -13.25 6.72 6.42
N VAL A 113 -12.00 6.31 6.19
CA VAL A 113 -10.82 7.17 6.23
C VAL A 113 -10.22 7.41 4.83
N HIS A 114 -10.98 7.12 3.77
CA HIS A 114 -10.59 7.34 2.37
C HIS A 114 -9.26 6.65 1.98
N ALA A 115 -9.00 5.46 2.51
CA ALA A 115 -7.88 4.63 2.10
C ALA A 115 -8.14 4.00 0.72
N ASP A 116 -7.07 3.74 -0.04
CA ASP A 116 -7.13 2.96 -1.28
C ASP A 116 -7.05 1.45 -0.96
N GLN A 117 -6.29 1.10 0.08
CA GLN A 117 -6.05 -0.27 0.56
C GLN A 117 -6.13 -0.35 2.09
N SER A 118 -6.48 -1.51 2.60
CA SER A 118 -6.43 -1.85 4.02
C SER A 118 -5.45 -2.98 4.26
N MET A 119 -4.74 -2.94 5.38
CA MET A 119 -3.82 -3.98 5.82
C MET A 119 -4.13 -4.39 7.24
N ILE A 120 -4.25 -5.68 7.47
CA ILE A 120 -4.23 -6.30 8.81
C ILE A 120 -2.98 -7.17 8.96
N GLY A 121 -2.40 -7.15 10.15
CA GLY A 121 -1.35 -8.06 10.55
C GLY A 121 -1.90 -9.08 11.56
N ILE A 122 -1.47 -10.32 11.43
CA ILE A 122 -1.92 -11.43 12.27
C ILE A 122 -0.69 -12.13 12.81
N VAL A 123 -0.61 -12.28 14.13
CA VAL A 123 0.33 -13.18 14.77
C VAL A 123 -0.42 -14.44 15.14
N THR A 124 -0.10 -15.55 14.52
CA THR A 124 -0.71 -16.85 14.83
C THR A 124 0.18 -17.59 15.81
N ARG A 125 -0.34 -17.87 17.01
CA ARG A 125 0.30 -18.72 18.01
C ARG A 125 -0.15 -20.17 17.79
N ILE A 126 0.76 -21.00 17.30
CA ILE A 126 0.49 -22.44 17.06
C ILE A 126 0.78 -23.24 18.32
N SER A 127 1.88 -22.91 19.01
CA SER A 127 2.29 -23.50 20.28
C SER A 127 3.08 -22.46 21.10
N ARG A 128 3.64 -22.90 22.23
CA ARG A 128 4.50 -22.04 23.08
C ARG A 128 5.79 -21.61 22.39
N THR A 129 6.21 -22.29 21.34
CA THR A 129 7.49 -22.07 20.63
C THR A 129 7.33 -21.77 19.15
N ASP A 130 6.14 -22.02 18.59
CA ASP A 130 5.89 -21.92 17.18
C ASP A 130 4.84 -20.84 16.88
N TYR A 131 5.24 -19.85 16.11
CA TYR A 131 4.41 -18.72 15.73
C TYR A 131 4.54 -18.47 14.23
N ALA A 132 3.53 -17.87 13.65
CA ALA A 132 3.59 -17.28 12.32
C ALA A 132 3.20 -15.81 12.38
N VAL A 133 3.73 -15.01 11.46
CA VAL A 133 3.26 -13.64 11.23
C VAL A 133 2.75 -13.57 9.81
N THR A 134 1.55 -13.06 9.65
CA THR A 134 0.88 -12.90 8.35
C THR A 134 0.47 -11.46 8.18
N TYR A 135 0.49 -10.94 6.96
CA TYR A 135 -0.33 -9.79 6.61
C TYR A 135 -1.31 -10.14 5.50
N LYS A 136 -2.44 -9.45 5.50
CA LYS A 136 -3.42 -9.45 4.41
C LYS A 136 -3.69 -8.02 3.98
N ILE A 137 -3.75 -7.79 2.66
CA ILE A 137 -4.09 -6.49 2.08
C ILE A 137 -5.31 -6.66 1.18
N HIS A 138 -6.32 -5.83 1.42
CA HIS A 138 -7.51 -5.76 0.57
C HIS A 138 -7.58 -4.41 -0.15
N ASP A 139 -8.10 -4.44 -1.38
CA ASP A 139 -8.53 -3.23 -2.07
C ASP A 139 -9.81 -2.70 -1.41
N VAL A 140 -9.83 -1.43 -1.03
CA VAL A 140 -10.96 -0.84 -0.28
C VAL A 140 -12.21 -0.72 -1.12
N ARG A 141 -12.06 -0.51 -2.42
CA ARG A 141 -13.20 -0.30 -3.32
C ARG A 141 -13.88 -1.59 -3.72
N SER A 142 -13.11 -2.64 -4.06
CA SER A 142 -13.65 -3.94 -4.48
C SER A 142 -13.88 -4.89 -3.29
N GLY A 143 -13.16 -4.70 -2.18
CA GLY A 143 -13.11 -5.64 -1.06
C GLY A 143 -12.31 -6.90 -1.34
N GLU A 144 -11.61 -6.97 -2.48
CA GLU A 144 -10.82 -8.15 -2.86
C GLU A 144 -9.50 -8.22 -2.10
N LEU A 145 -9.11 -9.43 -1.72
CA LEU A 145 -7.79 -9.72 -1.19
C LEU A 145 -6.76 -9.62 -2.32
N ILE A 146 -5.88 -8.64 -2.27
CA ILE A 146 -4.89 -8.35 -3.32
C ILE A 146 -3.47 -8.81 -2.97
N ASP A 147 -3.17 -8.98 -1.68
CA ASP A 147 -1.89 -9.55 -1.26
C ASP A 147 -2.02 -10.23 0.11
N VAL A 148 -1.34 -11.36 0.26
CA VAL A 148 -1.22 -12.10 1.52
C VAL A 148 0.13 -12.78 1.56
N GLU A 149 0.86 -12.57 2.66
CA GLU A 149 2.15 -13.23 2.86
C GLU A 149 2.32 -13.63 4.32
N GLN A 150 3.07 -14.70 4.54
CA GLN A 150 3.33 -15.27 5.86
C GLN A 150 4.80 -15.60 6.04
N THR A 151 5.27 -15.52 7.28
CA THR A 151 6.58 -16.04 7.70
C THR A 151 6.45 -16.77 9.03
N ASP A 152 7.15 -17.87 9.17
CA ASP A 152 7.20 -18.61 10.41
C ASP A 152 8.27 -18.05 11.35
N LEU A 153 7.97 -18.05 12.65
CA LEU A 153 8.90 -17.71 13.71
C LEU A 153 9.18 -18.94 14.57
N ARG A 154 10.45 -19.34 14.60
CA ARG A 154 10.93 -20.45 15.44
C ARG A 154 11.72 -19.91 16.62
N ALA A 155 11.92 -20.69 17.62
CA ALA A 155 12.71 -20.47 18.85
C ALA A 155 12.90 -19.00 19.30
N GLY A 156 12.53 -18.67 20.52
CA GLY A 156 12.55 -17.29 21.04
C GLY A 156 11.47 -16.38 20.46
N ALA A 157 10.44 -16.98 19.88
CA ALA A 157 9.38 -16.29 19.17
C ALA A 157 8.54 -15.34 20.03
N ASN A 158 8.47 -15.54 21.36
CA ASN A 158 7.68 -14.70 22.26
C ASN A 158 8.09 -13.22 22.29
N SER A 159 9.29 -12.88 21.81
CA SER A 159 9.78 -11.51 21.73
C SER A 159 10.20 -11.11 20.30
N ALA A 160 9.78 -11.87 19.30
CA ALA A 160 10.26 -11.74 17.93
C ALA A 160 9.19 -11.33 16.91
N TRP A 161 7.97 -11.01 17.34
CA TRP A 161 6.86 -10.75 16.43
C TRP A 161 7.13 -9.52 15.55
N SER A 162 7.64 -8.45 16.13
CA SER A 162 8.03 -7.25 15.38
C SER A 162 9.15 -7.52 14.35
N ARG A 163 10.05 -8.48 14.62
CA ARG A 163 11.07 -8.91 13.66
C ARG A 163 10.44 -9.67 12.49
N GLY A 164 9.43 -10.51 12.75
CA GLY A 164 8.65 -11.18 11.71
C GLY A 164 7.90 -10.18 10.85
N ALA A 165 7.21 -9.21 11.48
CA ALA A 165 6.53 -8.12 10.77
C ALA A 165 7.49 -7.31 9.91
N ARG A 166 8.67 -6.96 10.43
CA ARG A 166 9.74 -6.28 9.68
C ARG A 166 10.13 -7.06 8.43
N TRP A 167 10.44 -8.34 8.59
CA TRP A 167 10.88 -9.19 7.50
C TRP A 167 9.82 -9.27 6.40
N LEU A 168 8.55 -9.50 6.78
CA LEU A 168 7.44 -9.55 5.83
C LEU A 168 7.28 -8.23 5.06
N VAL A 169 7.24 -7.10 5.76
CA VAL A 169 7.05 -5.80 5.13
C VAL A 169 8.22 -5.51 4.18
N GLN A 170 9.45 -5.67 4.62
CA GLN A 170 10.63 -5.38 3.79
C GLN A 170 10.71 -6.30 2.59
N ARG A 171 10.65 -7.64 2.80
CA ARG A 171 10.97 -8.63 1.78
C ARG A 171 9.79 -8.99 0.89
N ARG A 172 8.57 -8.91 1.42
CA ARG A 172 7.39 -9.38 0.69
C ARG A 172 6.52 -8.23 0.18
N LEU A 173 6.35 -7.17 0.97
CA LEU A 173 5.54 -6.05 0.55
C LEU A 173 6.32 -5.02 -0.27
N LEU A 174 7.51 -4.64 0.20
CA LEU A 174 8.25 -3.52 -0.39
C LEU A 174 9.21 -3.95 -1.51
N GLU A 175 9.92 -5.09 -1.37
CA GLU A 175 10.87 -5.57 -2.39
C GLU A 175 10.19 -6.34 -3.53
N LYS A 176 9.09 -7.08 -3.28
CA LYS A 176 8.35 -7.85 -4.30
C LYS A 176 7.79 -6.98 -5.43
N ALA A 177 7.63 -5.72 -5.20
CA ALA A 177 6.98 -4.79 -6.12
C ALA A 177 7.96 -4.01 -7.02
N ASN A 178 9.23 -4.33 -6.95
CA ASN A 178 10.26 -3.93 -7.90
C ASN A 178 10.51 -5.09 -8.84
#